data_8df2bfba01d856735740d9cfdc152571
#
_entry.id   8df2bfba01d856735740d9cfdc152571
#
_cell.length_a   1.000
_cell.length_b   1.000
_cell.length_c   1.000
_cell.angle_alpha   90.00
_cell.angle_beta   90.00
_cell.angle_gamma   90.00
#
_symmetry.space_group_name_H-M   'P 1'
#
loop_
_entity.id
_entity.type
_entity.pdbx_description
1 polymer ?
#
loop_
_entity_poly.entity_id
_entity_poly.type
_entity_poly.pdbx_seq_one_letter_code
_entity_poly.pdbx_strand_id
1 'polypeptide(L)'
;NEYTAFGTALHTVCEDLLTEHVNKDVDESELFTVEFRKEIKKLDVELRKDMIVSMFEQGKKIAPITIPYLQEHFGKFEVFATEEKLYEEMEGLGGYLFKGFIDLVIKTEDNKIHIIDYKTCSWGWGKQQRSDKMIAYQLVLYKHFFCKKYNIKPEDVETHFCLLKRTAKTNIVEVFSTTSGPKRTKNAIELLATAVKTIKNKIHIKNRLACTSGFGCEFYRTK
;
A
#
# COMPACT_ATOMS: atom_id res chain seq x y z
N ASN A 1 -14.82 3.29 -5.62
CA ASN A 1 -14.80 4.41 -6.58
C ASN A 1 -13.67 4.23 -7.60
N GLU A 2 -13.60 5.11 -8.59
CA GLU A 2 -12.64 5.03 -9.70
C GLU A 2 -11.17 5.09 -9.25
N TYR A 3 -10.88 5.84 -8.17
CA TYR A 3 -9.51 5.92 -7.62
C TYR A 3 -9.08 4.60 -7.01
N THR A 4 -9.98 3.92 -6.29
CA THR A 4 -9.72 2.60 -5.72
C THR A 4 -9.52 1.57 -6.83
N ALA A 5 -10.40 1.57 -7.84
CA ALA A 5 -10.28 0.68 -9.00
C ALA A 5 -8.95 0.87 -9.75
N PHE A 6 -8.51 2.12 -9.91
CA PHE A 6 -7.23 2.44 -10.53
C PHE A 6 -6.04 1.90 -9.71
N GLY A 7 -6.08 2.08 -8.38
CA GLY A 7 -5.06 1.55 -7.49
C GLY A 7 -4.97 0.03 -7.55
N THR A 8 -6.11 -0.64 -7.41
CA THR A 8 -6.19 -2.12 -7.49
C THR A 8 -5.63 -2.63 -8.81
N ALA A 9 -6.02 -2.02 -9.95
CA ALA A 9 -5.51 -2.44 -11.25
C ALA A 9 -3.99 -2.31 -11.38
N LEU A 10 -3.39 -1.22 -10.88
CA LEU A 10 -1.92 -1.05 -10.88
C LEU A 10 -1.22 -2.05 -9.97
N HIS A 11 -1.76 -2.33 -8.77
CA HIS A 11 -1.20 -3.33 -7.87
C HIS A 11 -1.21 -4.72 -8.53
N THR A 12 -2.34 -5.13 -9.13
CA THR A 12 -2.43 -6.39 -9.87
C THR A 12 -1.40 -6.47 -10.99
N VAL A 13 -1.24 -5.41 -11.78
CA VAL A 13 -0.23 -5.38 -12.85
C VAL A 13 1.19 -5.53 -12.31
N CYS A 14 1.52 -4.81 -11.22
CA CYS A 14 2.86 -4.93 -10.60
C CYS A 14 3.10 -6.33 -10.05
N GLU A 15 2.09 -6.97 -9.48
CA GLU A 15 2.14 -8.35 -9.01
C GLU A 15 2.37 -9.33 -10.17
N ASP A 16 1.55 -9.25 -11.21
CA ASP A 16 1.62 -10.12 -12.39
C ASP A 16 2.99 -10.04 -13.10
N LEU A 17 3.56 -8.83 -13.20
CA LEU A 17 4.87 -8.60 -13.81
C LEU A 17 6.05 -9.15 -12.99
N LEU A 18 5.89 -9.29 -11.68
CA LEU A 18 6.91 -9.80 -10.76
C LEU A 18 6.77 -11.30 -10.50
N THR A 19 5.62 -11.87 -10.79
CA THR A 19 5.35 -13.29 -10.74
C THR A 19 5.40 -13.86 -12.16
N GLU A 20 5.74 -15.12 -12.33
CA GLU A 20 5.78 -15.75 -13.67
C GLU A 20 4.38 -15.97 -14.28
N HIS A 21 3.37 -15.27 -13.79
CA HIS A 21 1.98 -15.39 -14.26
C HIS A 21 1.75 -14.73 -15.63
N VAL A 22 2.67 -13.89 -16.08
CA VAL A 22 2.56 -13.17 -17.36
C VAL A 22 3.76 -13.47 -18.24
N ASN A 23 3.52 -13.65 -19.53
CA ASN A 23 4.58 -13.84 -20.52
C ASN A 23 5.53 -12.62 -20.52
N LYS A 24 6.83 -12.85 -20.66
CA LYS A 24 7.86 -11.76 -20.67
C LYS A 24 7.68 -10.74 -21.80
N ASP A 25 6.89 -11.07 -22.82
CA ASP A 25 6.61 -10.21 -23.98
C ASP A 25 5.26 -9.48 -23.86
N VAL A 26 4.67 -9.40 -22.65
CA VAL A 26 3.40 -8.70 -22.46
C VAL A 26 3.58 -7.18 -22.53
N ASP A 27 2.65 -6.50 -23.18
CA ASP A 27 2.54 -5.05 -23.12
C ASP A 27 1.90 -4.65 -21.77
N GLU A 28 2.70 -4.09 -20.88
CA GLU A 28 2.27 -3.67 -19.54
C GLU A 28 1.15 -2.62 -19.59
N SER A 29 1.13 -1.79 -20.64
CA SER A 29 0.09 -0.78 -20.87
C SER A 29 -1.24 -1.44 -21.20
N GLU A 30 -1.20 -2.50 -22.01
CA GLU A 30 -2.40 -3.28 -22.33
C GLU A 30 -2.86 -4.11 -21.14
N LEU A 31 -1.93 -4.71 -20.39
CA LEU A 31 -2.25 -5.43 -19.15
C LEU A 31 -2.99 -4.50 -18.18
N PHE A 32 -2.48 -3.28 -17.95
CA PHE A 32 -3.18 -2.29 -17.14
C PHE A 32 -4.57 -1.96 -17.70
N THR A 33 -4.69 -1.83 -19.01
CA THR A 33 -5.97 -1.52 -19.66
C THR A 33 -7.01 -2.61 -19.38
N VAL A 34 -6.61 -3.86 -19.46
CA VAL A 34 -7.47 -5.02 -19.17
C VAL A 34 -7.89 -5.02 -17.70
N GLU A 35 -6.93 -4.92 -16.78
CA GLU A 35 -7.21 -4.96 -15.34
C GLU A 35 -8.06 -3.77 -14.89
N PHE A 36 -7.76 -2.56 -15.36
CA PHE A 36 -8.55 -1.39 -14.98
C PHE A 36 -9.99 -1.47 -15.51
N ARG A 37 -10.21 -2.03 -16.72
CA ARG A 37 -11.56 -2.31 -17.22
C ARG A 37 -12.32 -3.31 -16.35
N LYS A 38 -11.64 -4.35 -15.84
CA LYS A 38 -12.26 -5.32 -14.91
C LYS A 38 -12.70 -4.62 -13.63
N GLU A 39 -11.84 -3.79 -13.05
CA GLU A 39 -12.14 -3.09 -11.80
C GLU A 39 -13.25 -2.05 -11.95
N ILE A 40 -13.26 -1.28 -13.05
CA ILE A 40 -14.33 -0.31 -13.34
C ILE A 40 -15.69 -1.00 -13.49
N LYS A 41 -15.75 -2.17 -14.13
CA LYS A 41 -17.02 -2.94 -14.29
C LYS A 41 -17.60 -3.43 -12.97
N LYS A 42 -16.81 -3.55 -11.90
CA LYS A 42 -17.28 -3.94 -10.57
C LYS A 42 -17.93 -2.78 -9.81
N LEU A 43 -17.77 -1.54 -10.29
CA LEU A 43 -18.30 -0.36 -9.60
C LEU A 43 -19.79 -0.19 -9.92
N ASP A 44 -20.61 -0.12 -8.87
CA ASP A 44 -22.02 0.22 -8.94
C ASP A 44 -22.23 1.71 -8.59
N VAL A 45 -21.63 2.59 -9.40
CA VAL A 45 -21.69 4.04 -9.25
C VAL A 45 -21.70 4.72 -10.61
N GLU A 46 -22.25 5.93 -10.68
CA GLU A 46 -22.16 6.75 -11.88
C GLU A 46 -20.70 7.15 -12.13
N LEU A 47 -20.16 6.75 -13.28
CA LEU A 47 -18.76 6.96 -13.63
C LEU A 47 -18.56 8.30 -14.33
N ARG A 48 -17.54 9.01 -13.92
CA ARG A 48 -17.09 10.25 -14.59
C ARG A 48 -16.24 9.89 -15.81
N LYS A 49 -16.86 9.88 -16.99
CA LYS A 49 -16.26 9.42 -18.25
C LYS A 49 -14.91 10.07 -18.56
N ASP A 50 -14.82 11.41 -18.47
CA ASP A 50 -13.59 12.15 -18.77
C ASP A 50 -12.44 11.74 -17.84
N MET A 51 -12.76 11.52 -16.56
CA MET A 51 -11.78 11.06 -15.59
C MET A 51 -11.31 9.64 -15.88
N ILE A 52 -12.21 8.73 -16.25
CA ILE A 52 -11.88 7.35 -16.61
C ILE A 52 -10.95 7.32 -17.82
N VAL A 53 -11.25 8.08 -18.87
CA VAL A 53 -10.39 8.20 -20.04
C VAL A 53 -8.99 8.69 -19.65
N SER A 54 -8.94 9.76 -18.84
CA SER A 54 -7.67 10.27 -18.33
C SER A 54 -6.90 9.24 -17.50
N MET A 55 -7.60 8.44 -16.67
CA MET A 55 -7.00 7.39 -15.86
C MET A 55 -6.41 6.25 -16.71
N PHE A 56 -7.06 5.84 -17.79
CA PHE A 56 -6.47 4.89 -18.74
C PHE A 56 -5.12 5.37 -19.25
N GLU A 57 -5.03 6.61 -19.71
CA GLU A 57 -3.77 7.18 -20.22
C GLU A 57 -2.69 7.34 -19.13
N GLN A 58 -3.10 7.63 -17.91
CA GLN A 58 -2.19 7.72 -16.76
C GLN A 58 -1.62 6.35 -16.38
N GLY A 59 -2.45 5.32 -16.29
CA GLY A 59 -2.01 3.98 -15.92
C GLY A 59 -1.14 3.33 -16.99
N LYS A 60 -1.44 3.52 -18.27
CA LYS A 60 -0.59 3.09 -19.38
C LYS A 60 0.83 3.67 -19.32
N LYS A 61 1.00 4.86 -18.75
CA LYS A 61 2.31 5.48 -18.56
C LYS A 61 3.03 4.96 -17.31
N ILE A 62 2.28 4.60 -16.26
CA ILE A 62 2.86 4.16 -14.99
C ILE A 62 3.28 2.70 -15.06
N ALA A 63 2.43 1.82 -15.61
CA ALA A 63 2.66 0.38 -15.61
C ALA A 63 4.05 -0.02 -16.13
N PRO A 64 4.48 0.40 -17.34
CA PRO A 64 5.74 -0.06 -17.92
C PRO A 64 7.01 0.48 -17.23
N ILE A 65 6.89 1.53 -16.42
CA ILE A 65 8.06 2.15 -15.76
C ILE A 65 8.22 1.71 -14.30
N THR A 66 7.20 1.08 -13.69
CA THR A 66 7.22 0.78 -12.26
C THR A 66 8.28 -0.25 -11.92
N ILE A 67 8.31 -1.38 -12.58
CA ILE A 67 9.28 -2.44 -12.30
C ILE A 67 10.71 -2.04 -12.69
N PRO A 68 10.97 -1.46 -13.89
CA PRO A 68 12.29 -0.90 -14.20
C PRO A 68 12.80 0.11 -13.17
N TYR A 69 11.92 0.97 -12.66
CA TYR A 69 12.30 1.92 -11.60
C TYR A 69 12.70 1.21 -10.29
N LEU A 70 11.97 0.16 -9.89
CA LEU A 70 12.34 -0.63 -8.71
C LEU A 70 13.70 -1.31 -8.90
N GLN A 71 13.98 -1.84 -10.09
CA GLN A 71 15.26 -2.45 -10.43
C GLN A 71 16.41 -1.43 -10.41
N GLU A 72 16.18 -0.20 -10.90
CA GLU A 72 17.15 0.89 -10.81
C GLU A 72 17.41 1.30 -9.36
N HIS A 73 16.33 1.39 -8.54
CA HIS A 73 16.41 1.87 -7.17
C HIS A 73 17.05 0.88 -6.20
N PHE A 74 16.70 -0.41 -6.28
CA PHE A 74 17.17 -1.45 -5.37
C PHE A 74 18.34 -2.29 -5.93
N GLY A 75 18.68 -2.12 -7.21
CA GLY A 75 19.61 -2.99 -7.91
C GLY A 75 18.97 -4.36 -8.20
N LYS A 76 19.83 -5.38 -8.29
CA LYS A 76 19.36 -6.76 -8.48
C LYS A 76 18.72 -7.29 -7.20
N PHE A 77 17.54 -7.82 -7.33
CA PHE A 77 16.79 -8.42 -6.22
C PHE A 77 16.07 -9.69 -6.64
N GLU A 78 15.71 -10.48 -5.66
CA GLU A 78 14.80 -11.61 -5.78
C GLU A 78 13.44 -11.22 -5.18
N VAL A 79 12.35 -11.61 -5.83
CA VAL A 79 11.01 -11.45 -5.27
C VAL A 79 10.82 -12.52 -4.19
N PHE A 80 10.67 -12.07 -2.94
CA PHE A 80 10.37 -12.96 -1.83
C PHE A 80 8.87 -13.33 -1.82
N ALA A 81 8.01 -12.35 -1.98
CA ALA A 81 6.56 -12.53 -2.08
C ALA A 81 5.89 -11.29 -2.69
N THR A 82 4.74 -11.49 -3.34
CA THR A 82 3.76 -10.48 -3.71
C THR A 82 2.45 -10.78 -2.95
N GLU A 83 1.65 -9.75 -2.64
CA GLU A 83 0.40 -9.87 -1.87
C GLU A 83 0.55 -10.75 -0.61
N GLU A 84 1.69 -10.58 0.09
CA GLU A 84 2.04 -11.42 1.25
C GLU A 84 1.01 -11.26 2.36
N LYS A 85 0.28 -12.33 2.61
CA LYS A 85 -0.77 -12.35 3.63
C LYS A 85 -0.19 -12.51 5.02
N LEU A 86 -0.44 -11.52 5.86
CA LEU A 86 -0.23 -11.59 7.30
C LEU A 86 -1.56 -11.93 7.97
N TYR A 87 -1.55 -12.97 8.80
CA TYR A 87 -2.70 -13.38 9.61
C TYR A 87 -2.19 -13.95 10.94
N GLU A 88 -1.71 -13.03 11.78
CA GLU A 88 -0.86 -13.34 12.92
C GLU A 88 -1.53 -13.04 14.25
N GLU A 89 -1.30 -13.87 15.25
CA GLU A 89 -1.83 -13.66 16.59
C GLU A 89 -1.23 -12.40 17.24
N MET A 90 -2.11 -11.57 17.81
CA MET A 90 -1.74 -10.42 18.60
C MET A 90 -1.61 -10.83 20.07
N GLU A 91 -0.38 -11.03 20.54
CA GLU A 91 -0.08 -11.49 21.88
C GLU A 91 -0.75 -10.63 22.97
N GLY A 92 -1.33 -11.30 23.95
CA GLY A 92 -2.01 -10.63 25.08
C GLY A 92 -3.33 -9.94 24.74
N LEU A 93 -3.84 -10.07 23.51
CA LEU A 93 -5.09 -9.43 23.08
C LEU A 93 -6.27 -10.38 22.92
N GLY A 94 -6.19 -11.58 23.52
CA GLY A 94 -7.35 -12.46 23.69
C GLY A 94 -7.90 -13.04 22.39
N GLY A 95 -7.03 -13.57 21.53
CA GLY A 95 -7.41 -14.27 20.29
C GLY A 95 -7.71 -13.36 19.09
N TYR A 96 -7.46 -12.05 19.21
CA TYR A 96 -7.52 -11.16 18.06
C TYR A 96 -6.32 -11.41 17.14
N LEU A 97 -6.58 -11.38 15.82
CA LEU A 97 -5.57 -11.59 14.79
C LEU A 97 -5.30 -10.29 14.02
N PHE A 98 -4.04 -10.02 13.77
CA PHE A 98 -3.63 -8.99 12.83
C PHE A 98 -3.77 -9.53 11.41
N LYS A 99 -4.54 -8.85 10.59
CA LYS A 99 -4.68 -9.16 9.17
C LYS A 99 -4.13 -8.02 8.33
N GLY A 100 -3.26 -8.35 7.40
CA GLY A 100 -2.72 -7.40 6.43
C GLY A 100 -2.26 -8.11 5.15
N PHE A 101 -2.02 -7.33 4.11
CA PHE A 101 -1.43 -7.78 2.87
C PHE A 101 -0.29 -6.82 2.53
N ILE A 102 0.89 -7.37 2.28
CA ILE A 102 2.05 -6.59 1.85
C ILE A 102 2.13 -6.71 0.34
N ASP A 103 2.09 -5.59 -0.36
CA ASP A 103 2.04 -5.59 -1.83
C ASP A 103 3.27 -6.29 -2.43
N LEU A 104 4.47 -5.98 -1.92
CA LEU A 104 5.71 -6.57 -2.41
C LEU A 104 6.76 -6.73 -1.31
N VAL A 105 7.41 -7.88 -1.28
CA VAL A 105 8.60 -8.14 -0.48
C VAL A 105 9.71 -8.60 -1.41
N ILE A 106 10.85 -7.92 -1.38
CA ILE A 106 12.05 -8.29 -2.15
C ILE A 106 13.26 -8.52 -1.24
N LYS A 107 14.21 -9.29 -1.74
CA LYS A 107 15.50 -9.52 -1.11
C LYS A 107 16.61 -9.07 -2.05
N THR A 108 17.46 -8.16 -1.60
CA THR A 108 18.61 -7.64 -2.35
C THR A 108 19.86 -8.48 -2.16
N GLU A 109 20.88 -8.26 -2.99
CA GLU A 109 22.14 -9.07 -2.98
C GLU A 109 22.91 -8.97 -1.66
N ASP A 110 22.75 -7.89 -0.89
CA ASP A 110 23.29 -7.71 0.45
C ASP A 110 22.48 -8.44 1.55
N ASN A 111 21.54 -9.29 1.17
CA ASN A 111 20.62 -10.04 2.03
C ASN A 111 19.63 -9.17 2.83
N LYS A 112 19.47 -7.90 2.52
CA LYS A 112 18.41 -7.07 3.09
C LYS A 112 17.05 -7.43 2.48
N ILE A 113 16.02 -7.35 3.33
CA ILE A 113 14.64 -7.52 2.92
C ILE A 113 13.95 -6.16 2.91
N HIS A 114 13.26 -5.87 1.82
CA HIS A 114 12.53 -4.63 1.65
C HIS A 114 11.05 -4.94 1.52
N ILE A 115 10.26 -4.40 2.46
CA ILE A 115 8.80 -4.39 2.41
C ILE A 115 8.38 -3.12 1.69
N ILE A 116 7.64 -3.27 0.61
CA ILE A 116 7.23 -2.17 -0.27
C ILE A 116 5.71 -2.15 -0.34
N ASP A 117 5.11 -0.99 -0.11
CA ASP A 117 3.68 -0.74 -0.22
C ASP A 117 3.44 0.30 -1.31
N TYR A 118 2.69 -0.07 -2.34
CA TYR A 118 2.31 0.81 -3.44
C TYR A 118 1.23 1.79 -3.01
N LYS A 119 1.39 3.04 -3.37
CA LYS A 119 0.37 4.08 -3.13
C LYS A 119 0.13 4.91 -4.37
N THR A 120 -1.06 4.82 -4.93
CA THR A 120 -1.46 5.69 -6.02
C THR A 120 -1.84 7.07 -5.49
N CYS A 121 -1.33 8.10 -6.14
CA CYS A 121 -1.61 9.49 -5.77
C CYS A 121 -1.61 10.38 -7.02
N SER A 122 -2.01 11.65 -6.91
CA SER A 122 -1.99 12.56 -8.05
C SER A 122 -0.57 12.97 -8.40
N TRP A 123 0.15 13.65 -7.50
CA TRP A 123 1.49 14.22 -7.77
C TRP A 123 2.56 13.89 -6.73
N GLY A 124 2.24 13.15 -5.70
CA GLY A 124 3.17 12.75 -4.63
C GLY A 124 2.72 13.20 -3.25
N TRP A 125 3.54 12.90 -2.25
CA TRP A 125 3.27 13.23 -0.86
C TRP A 125 4.14 14.37 -0.36
N GLY A 126 3.52 15.38 0.25
CA GLY A 126 4.21 16.45 0.95
C GLY A 126 4.81 15.98 2.30
N LYS A 127 5.61 16.85 2.93
CA LYS A 127 6.26 16.55 4.22
C LYS A 127 5.29 16.09 5.30
N GLN A 128 4.13 16.73 5.40
CA GLN A 128 3.11 16.40 6.40
C GLN A 128 2.60 14.97 6.23
N GLN A 129 2.28 14.56 5.00
CA GLN A 129 1.78 13.21 4.71
C GLN A 129 2.87 12.15 4.92
N ARG A 130 4.11 12.42 4.51
CA ARG A 130 5.26 11.52 4.75
C ARG A 130 5.58 11.35 6.23
N SER A 131 5.33 12.37 7.05
CA SER A 131 5.56 12.33 8.50
C SER A 131 4.35 11.83 9.29
N ASP A 132 3.22 11.56 8.64
CA ASP A 132 2.02 11.08 9.31
C ASP A 132 2.27 9.70 9.93
N LYS A 133 2.10 9.65 11.26
CA LYS A 133 2.35 8.44 12.04
C LYS A 133 1.38 7.32 11.67
N MET A 134 0.12 7.65 11.37
CA MET A 134 -0.91 6.64 11.07
C MET A 134 -0.60 5.94 9.74
N ILE A 135 -0.17 6.70 8.73
CA ILE A 135 0.28 6.15 7.45
C ILE A 135 1.51 5.26 7.66
N ALA A 136 2.52 5.78 8.37
CA ALA A 136 3.75 5.05 8.63
C ALA A 136 3.53 3.77 9.46
N TYR A 137 2.56 3.76 10.37
CA TYR A 137 2.28 2.58 11.22
C TYR A 137 1.80 1.37 10.44
N GLN A 138 1.21 1.52 9.27
CA GLN A 138 0.92 0.39 8.39
C GLN A 138 2.18 -0.42 8.11
N LEU A 139 3.23 0.21 7.61
CA LEU A 139 4.51 -0.44 7.30
C LEU A 139 5.23 -0.95 8.56
N VAL A 140 5.15 -0.22 9.66
CA VAL A 140 5.73 -0.64 10.95
C VAL A 140 5.09 -1.94 11.45
N LEU A 141 3.77 -2.06 11.37
CA LEU A 141 3.05 -3.27 11.75
C LEU A 141 3.30 -4.40 10.76
N TYR A 142 3.34 -4.12 9.47
CA TYR A 142 3.73 -5.12 8.45
C TYR A 142 5.09 -5.71 8.75
N LYS A 143 6.10 -4.88 8.97
CA LYS A 143 7.44 -5.33 9.34
C LYS A 143 7.42 -6.18 10.61
N HIS A 144 6.74 -5.72 11.67
CA HIS A 144 6.68 -6.43 12.93
C HIS A 144 6.13 -7.85 12.78
N PHE A 145 4.96 -7.99 12.14
CA PHE A 145 4.31 -9.28 11.96
C PHE A 145 5.01 -10.16 10.92
N PHE A 146 5.59 -9.55 9.88
CA PHE A 146 6.42 -10.26 8.91
C PHE A 146 7.66 -10.87 9.56
N CYS A 147 8.40 -10.08 10.33
CA CYS A 147 9.58 -10.56 11.07
C CYS A 147 9.21 -11.71 12.02
N LYS A 148 8.07 -11.62 12.70
CA LYS A 148 7.56 -12.67 13.58
C LYS A 148 7.22 -13.94 12.80
N LYS A 149 6.48 -13.82 11.70
CA LYS A 149 6.04 -14.92 10.85
C LYS A 149 7.21 -15.72 10.29
N TYR A 150 8.25 -15.04 9.81
CA TYR A 150 9.40 -15.67 9.15
C TYR A 150 10.62 -15.83 10.05
N ASN A 151 10.53 -15.47 11.33
CA ASN A 151 11.66 -15.48 12.29
C ASN A 151 12.89 -14.72 11.76
N ILE A 152 12.65 -13.54 11.17
CA ILE A 152 13.68 -12.66 10.61
C ILE A 152 13.97 -11.53 11.59
N LYS A 153 15.25 -11.15 11.70
CA LYS A 153 15.65 -10.05 12.58
C LYS A 153 15.15 -8.70 12.02
N PRO A 154 14.55 -7.84 12.86
CA PRO A 154 14.05 -6.54 12.38
C PRO A 154 15.09 -5.62 11.77
N GLU A 155 16.37 -5.75 12.14
CA GLU A 155 17.49 -4.99 11.53
C GLU A 155 17.78 -5.37 10.09
N ASP A 156 17.34 -6.55 9.64
CA ASP A 156 17.53 -7.02 8.26
C ASP A 156 16.35 -6.66 7.35
N VAL A 157 15.34 -5.98 7.88
CA VAL A 157 14.13 -5.60 7.13
C VAL A 157 13.99 -4.07 7.08
N GLU A 158 13.81 -3.54 5.90
CA GLU A 158 13.52 -2.13 5.63
C GLU A 158 12.10 -1.96 5.09
N THR A 159 11.53 -0.77 5.23
CA THR A 159 10.16 -0.49 4.81
C THR A 159 10.08 0.74 3.93
N HIS A 160 9.33 0.65 2.84
CA HIS A 160 9.26 1.67 1.80
C HIS A 160 7.83 1.88 1.33
N PHE A 161 7.51 3.14 1.01
CA PHE A 161 6.38 3.45 0.14
C PHE A 161 6.88 3.64 -1.28
N CYS A 162 6.15 3.08 -2.23
CA CYS A 162 6.33 3.32 -3.65
C CYS A 162 5.13 4.12 -4.16
N LEU A 163 5.34 5.40 -4.45
CA LEU A 163 4.31 6.28 -4.97
C LEU A 163 4.19 6.14 -6.48
N LEU A 164 2.99 5.85 -6.95
CA LEU A 164 2.59 5.80 -8.35
C LEU A 164 1.78 7.06 -8.66
N LYS A 165 2.43 8.06 -9.27
CA LYS A 165 1.91 9.43 -9.38
C LYS A 165 1.20 9.67 -10.71
N ARG A 166 -0.13 9.69 -10.71
CA ARG A 166 -0.98 9.71 -11.90
C ARG A 166 -0.79 10.93 -12.79
N THR A 167 -0.65 12.11 -12.20
CA THR A 167 -0.62 13.40 -12.93
C THR A 167 0.75 14.07 -12.95
N ALA A 168 1.77 13.41 -12.36
CA ALA A 168 3.14 13.92 -12.42
C ALA A 168 3.69 13.85 -13.85
N LYS A 169 4.37 14.91 -14.28
CA LYS A 169 5.03 14.96 -15.60
C LYS A 169 6.40 14.31 -15.58
N THR A 170 7.06 14.35 -14.43
CA THR A 170 8.38 13.78 -14.19
C THR A 170 8.35 13.04 -12.87
N ASN A 171 9.30 12.12 -12.66
CA ASN A 171 9.40 11.36 -11.42
C ASN A 171 8.06 10.67 -11.07
N ILE A 172 7.50 9.98 -12.06
CA ILE A 172 6.16 9.36 -12.00
C ILE A 172 6.11 8.26 -10.94
N VAL A 173 7.18 7.50 -10.77
CA VAL A 173 7.38 6.55 -9.69
C VAL A 173 8.38 7.12 -8.71
N GLU A 174 8.14 6.94 -7.41
CA GLU A 174 9.04 7.44 -6.37
C GLU A 174 9.04 6.48 -5.19
N VAL A 175 10.20 5.99 -4.81
CA VAL A 175 10.37 5.16 -3.60
C VAL A 175 11.04 5.99 -2.50
N PHE A 176 10.55 5.85 -1.29
CA PHE A 176 11.21 6.41 -0.12
C PHE A 176 11.05 5.50 1.10
N SER A 177 12.09 5.46 1.92
CA SER A 177 12.12 4.66 3.14
C SER A 177 11.27 5.29 4.27
N THR A 178 10.71 4.43 5.08
CA THR A 178 9.95 4.82 6.28
C THR A 178 10.65 4.25 7.51
N THR A 179 10.90 5.10 8.51
CA THR A 179 11.54 4.64 9.74
C THR A 179 10.62 3.67 10.49
N SER A 180 11.14 2.49 10.79
CA SER A 180 10.43 1.39 11.47
C SER A 180 11.27 0.79 12.61
N GLY A 181 11.97 1.65 13.36
CA GLY A 181 12.82 1.25 14.49
C GLY A 181 12.02 0.87 15.74
N PRO A 182 12.70 0.32 16.80
CA PRO A 182 12.06 -0.30 17.95
C PRO A 182 11.06 0.61 18.69
N LYS A 183 11.39 1.89 18.87
CA LYS A 183 10.49 2.85 19.53
C LYS A 183 9.18 3.06 18.76
N ARG A 184 9.29 3.17 17.41
CA ARG A 184 8.11 3.36 16.56
C ARG A 184 7.25 2.09 16.53
N THR A 185 7.89 0.92 16.49
CA THR A 185 7.22 -0.38 16.57
C THR A 185 6.45 -0.52 17.88
N LYS A 186 7.08 -0.21 19.02
CA LYS A 186 6.41 -0.21 20.33
C LYS A 186 5.16 0.68 20.32
N ASN A 187 5.30 1.93 19.85
CA ASN A 187 4.17 2.87 19.81
C ASN A 187 3.03 2.38 18.89
N ALA A 188 3.34 1.76 17.76
CA ALA A 188 2.34 1.22 16.85
C ALA A 188 1.59 0.03 17.46
N ILE A 189 2.29 -0.87 18.16
CA ILE A 189 1.69 -2.01 18.85
C ILE A 189 0.81 -1.54 20.03
N GLU A 190 1.27 -0.56 20.81
CA GLU A 190 0.48 0.01 21.91
C GLU A 190 -0.81 0.67 21.39
N LEU A 191 -0.74 1.38 20.26
CA LEU A 191 -1.92 1.97 19.63
C LEU A 191 -2.88 0.88 19.15
N LEU A 192 -2.37 -0.17 18.50
CA LEU A 192 -3.17 -1.31 18.04
C LEU A 192 -3.84 -2.01 19.23
N ALA A 193 -3.10 -2.26 20.31
CA ALA A 193 -3.63 -2.87 21.53
C ALA A 193 -4.74 -2.01 22.17
N THR A 194 -4.56 -0.69 22.17
CA THR A 194 -5.57 0.26 22.66
C THR A 194 -6.83 0.22 21.80
N ALA A 195 -6.69 0.18 20.48
CA ALA A 195 -7.82 0.07 19.56
C ALA A 195 -8.61 -1.24 19.81
N VAL A 196 -7.92 -2.38 19.94
CA VAL A 196 -8.56 -3.67 20.23
C VAL A 196 -9.31 -3.63 21.56
N LYS A 197 -8.69 -3.10 22.63
CA LYS A 197 -9.35 -2.95 23.95
C LYS A 197 -10.59 -2.07 23.86
N THR A 198 -10.51 -0.97 23.12
CA THR A 198 -11.63 -0.03 22.89
C THR A 198 -12.79 -0.73 22.18
N ILE A 199 -12.49 -1.51 21.14
CA ILE A 199 -13.50 -2.30 20.40
C ILE A 199 -14.12 -3.37 21.31
N LYS A 200 -13.29 -4.15 22.03
CA LYS A 200 -13.72 -5.21 22.92
C LYS A 200 -14.67 -4.69 24.02
N ASN A 201 -14.36 -3.53 24.57
CA ASN A 201 -15.16 -2.90 25.62
C ASN A 201 -16.33 -2.07 25.08
N LYS A 202 -16.57 -2.08 23.77
CA LYS A 202 -17.63 -1.31 23.10
C LYS A 202 -17.58 0.19 23.42
N ILE A 203 -16.39 0.73 23.59
CA ILE A 203 -16.18 2.15 23.89
C ILE A 203 -16.23 2.93 22.56
N HIS A 204 -17.24 3.78 22.39
CA HIS A 204 -17.43 4.59 21.20
C HIS A 204 -17.02 6.03 21.49
N ILE A 205 -15.82 6.42 21.04
CA ILE A 205 -15.30 7.79 21.18
C ILE A 205 -15.73 8.58 19.93
N LYS A 206 -16.53 9.63 20.13
CA LYS A 206 -16.92 10.53 19.04
C LYS A 206 -15.77 11.46 18.69
N ASN A 207 -15.17 11.27 17.52
CA ASN A 207 -14.18 12.19 16.97
C ASN A 207 -14.84 13.16 15.97
N ARG A 208 -15.34 14.28 16.45
CA ARG A 208 -16.00 15.29 15.61
C ARG A 208 -15.07 15.93 14.57
N LEU A 209 -13.77 16.00 14.86
CA LEU A 209 -12.78 16.54 13.91
C LEU A 209 -12.66 15.66 12.67
N ALA A 210 -12.79 14.34 12.80
CA ALA A 210 -12.80 13.45 11.66
C ALA A 210 -13.98 13.67 10.71
N CYS A 211 -15.09 14.25 11.21
CA CYS A 211 -16.25 14.55 10.39
C CYS A 211 -16.05 15.76 9.46
N THR A 212 -15.12 16.65 9.79
CA THR A 212 -14.91 17.92 9.07
C THR A 212 -13.52 18.03 8.44
N SER A 213 -12.58 17.11 8.75
CA SER A 213 -11.22 17.10 8.20
C SER A 213 -11.15 16.35 6.86
N GLY A 214 -10.23 16.75 5.99
CA GLY A 214 -10.03 16.15 4.68
C GLY A 214 -11.30 16.20 3.82
N PHE A 215 -11.71 15.04 3.29
CA PHE A 215 -12.96 14.93 2.51
C PHE A 215 -14.22 14.91 3.37
N GLY A 216 -14.07 14.92 4.69
CA GLY A 216 -15.17 14.84 5.64
C GLY A 216 -15.78 13.44 5.78
N CYS A 217 -16.87 13.38 6.54
CA CYS A 217 -17.66 12.16 6.70
C CYS A 217 -18.96 12.29 5.88
N GLU A 218 -19.26 11.31 5.05
CA GLU A 218 -20.49 11.29 4.22
C GLU A 218 -21.78 11.38 5.08
N PHE A 219 -21.72 10.92 6.32
CA PHE A 219 -22.85 10.96 7.25
C PHE A 219 -22.91 12.24 8.10
N TYR A 220 -21.95 13.17 7.97
CA TYR A 220 -21.88 14.35 8.86
C TYR A 220 -23.07 15.29 8.77
N ARG A 221 -23.69 15.38 7.60
CA ARG A 221 -24.84 16.25 7.31
C ARG A 221 -26.11 15.50 6.94
N THR A 222 -26.12 14.18 7.06
CA THR A 222 -27.35 13.39 6.90
C THR A 222 -28.18 13.54 8.15
N LYS A 223 -29.47 13.84 7.98
CA LYS A 223 -30.45 13.95 9.07
C LYS A 223 -30.88 12.57 9.54
#